data_b70251947d24b11c8586378048350a02
#
_entry.id   b70251947d24b11c8586378048350a02
#
_cell.length_a   1.000
_cell.length_b   1.000
_cell.length_c   1.000
_cell.angle_alpha   90.00
_cell.angle_beta   90.00
_cell.angle_gamma   90.00
#
_symmetry.space_group_name_H-M   'P 1'
#
loop_
_entity.id
_entity.type
_entity.pdbx_description
1 polymer ?
#
loop_
_entity_poly.entity_id
_entity_poly.type
_entity_poly.pdbx_seq_one_letter_code
_entity_poly.pdbx_strand_id
1 'polypeptide(L)' 'MLDNLESDYDCAKASDDLHRLKQELAALREQGAENKETQEQLNRLENQISFIMNKCDINH' A
#
# COMPACT_ATOMS: atom_id res chain seq x y z
N MET A 1 23.40 0.03 -1.76
CA MET A 1 22.65 -0.44 -0.69
C MET A 1 21.19 -0.29 -0.88
N LEU A 2 20.58 -1.40 -0.97
CA LEU A 2 19.15 -1.43 -1.22
C LEU A 2 18.34 -0.91 -0.06
N ASP A 3 18.92 -0.95 1.11
CA ASP A 3 18.20 -0.47 2.30
C ASP A 3 17.83 0.99 2.18
N ASN A 4 18.62 1.73 1.44
CA ASN A 4 18.42 3.16 1.35
C ASN A 4 17.08 3.51 0.73
N LEU A 5 16.59 2.67 -0.17
CA LEU A 5 15.32 2.96 -0.80
C LEU A 5 14.20 3.02 0.22
N GLU A 6 14.20 2.08 1.16
CA GLU A 6 13.19 2.07 2.19
C GLU A 6 13.43 3.17 3.20
N SER A 7 14.68 3.41 3.52
CA SER A 7 15.00 4.44 4.49
C SER A 7 14.68 5.84 3.99
N ASP A 8 14.71 6.00 2.67
CA ASP A 8 14.49 7.32 2.09
C ASP A 8 13.03 7.61 1.82
N TYR A 9 12.14 6.71 2.17
CA TYR A 9 10.73 6.95 1.91
C TYR A 9 10.28 8.23 2.61
N ASP A 10 9.61 9.09 1.86
CA ASP A 10 9.20 10.40 2.35
C ASP A 10 7.85 10.30 3.03
N CYS A 11 7.85 10.31 4.34
CA CYS A 11 6.61 10.20 5.10
C CYS A 11 5.71 11.41 4.93
N ALA A 12 6.26 12.50 4.42
CA ALA A 12 5.44 13.68 4.16
C ALA A 12 4.37 13.39 3.12
N LYS A 13 4.65 12.44 2.22
CA LYS A 13 3.70 12.05 1.21
C LYS A 13 2.91 10.81 1.59
N ALA A 14 3.11 10.31 2.79
CA ALA A 14 2.47 9.07 3.18
C ALA A 14 0.95 9.18 3.14
N SER A 15 0.41 10.31 3.54
CA SER A 15 -1.04 10.49 3.52
C SER A 15 -1.61 10.33 2.12
N ASP A 16 -0.97 10.99 1.15
CA ASP A 16 -1.44 10.91 -0.23
C ASP A 16 -1.28 9.50 -0.76
N ASP A 17 -0.15 8.89 -0.47
CA ASP A 17 0.11 7.54 -0.95
C ASP A 17 -0.89 6.55 -0.37
N LEU A 18 -1.15 6.66 0.93
CA LEU A 18 -2.11 5.78 1.57
C LEU A 18 -3.51 5.97 1.00
N HIS A 19 -3.88 7.23 0.78
CA HIS A 19 -5.20 7.52 0.22
C HIS A 19 -5.35 6.87 -1.14
N ARG A 20 -4.34 7.00 -1.98
CA ARG A 20 -4.37 6.44 -3.32
C ARG A 20 -4.41 4.91 -3.27
N LEU A 21 -3.56 4.33 -2.42
CA LEU A 21 -3.53 2.88 -2.31
C LEU A 21 -4.85 2.32 -1.83
N LYS A 22 -5.46 2.99 -0.87
CA LYS A 22 -6.74 2.54 -0.36
C LYS A 22 -7.83 2.63 -1.41
N GLN A 23 -7.79 3.67 -2.25
CA GLN A 23 -8.75 3.77 -3.33
C GLN A 23 -8.58 2.66 -4.34
N GLU A 24 -7.34 2.33 -4.68
CA GLU A 24 -7.11 1.23 -5.59
C GLU A 24 -7.54 -0.09 -4.99
N LEU A 25 -7.29 -0.25 -3.70
CA LEU A 25 -7.72 -1.47 -3.02
C LEU A 25 -9.23 -1.62 -3.08
N ALA A 26 -9.95 -0.56 -2.81
CA ALA A 26 -11.41 -0.61 -2.84
C ALA A 26 -11.91 -0.92 -4.25
N ALA A 27 -11.29 -0.31 -5.25
CA ALA A 27 -11.70 -0.55 -6.63
C ALA A 27 -11.50 -2.01 -7.00
N LEU A 28 -10.38 -2.59 -6.59
CA LEU A 28 -10.14 -3.99 -6.89
C LEU A 28 -11.13 -4.90 -6.18
N ARG A 29 -11.47 -4.55 -4.95
CA ARG A 29 -12.43 -5.36 -4.21
C ARG A 29 -13.79 -5.35 -4.87
N GLU A 30 -14.18 -4.20 -5.44
CA GLU A 30 -15.47 -4.12 -6.10
C GLU A 30 -15.52 -4.98 -7.34
N GLN A 31 -14.37 -5.14 -8.00
CA GLN A 31 -14.33 -5.99 -9.18
C GLN A 31 -14.48 -7.45 -8.82
N GLY A 32 -14.28 -7.77 -7.56
CA GLY A 32 -14.33 -9.16 -7.14
C GLY A 32 -12.97 -9.81 -7.25
N ALA A 33 -12.56 -10.44 -6.16
CA ALA A 33 -11.23 -11.05 -6.11
C ALA A 33 -11.31 -12.52 -6.49
N GLU A 34 -11.97 -12.81 -7.60
CA GLU A 34 -12.08 -14.20 -8.05
C GLU A 34 -10.84 -14.65 -8.78
N ASN A 35 -10.19 -13.74 -9.47
CA ASN A 35 -8.99 -14.07 -10.19
C ASN A 35 -7.79 -14.06 -9.25
N LYS A 36 -6.88 -14.99 -9.57
CA LYS A 36 -5.67 -15.07 -8.78
C LYS A 36 -4.85 -13.79 -8.92
N GLU A 37 -4.84 -13.22 -10.11
CA GLU A 37 -4.10 -11.97 -10.32
C GLU A 37 -4.65 -10.85 -9.47
N THR A 38 -5.97 -10.75 -9.41
CA THR A 38 -6.59 -9.70 -8.60
C THR A 38 -6.24 -9.89 -7.13
N GLN A 39 -6.26 -11.13 -6.66
CA GLN A 39 -5.91 -11.40 -5.28
C GLN A 39 -4.46 -11.02 -4.98
N GLU A 40 -3.57 -11.29 -5.93
CA GLU A 40 -2.18 -10.93 -5.73
C GLU A 40 -2.01 -9.43 -5.67
N GLN A 41 -2.75 -8.71 -6.49
CA GLN A 41 -2.69 -7.25 -6.46
C GLN A 41 -3.24 -6.72 -5.14
N LEU A 42 -4.32 -7.30 -4.65
CA LEU A 42 -4.85 -6.90 -3.36
C LEU A 42 -3.82 -7.10 -2.26
N ASN A 43 -3.16 -8.26 -2.27
CA ASN A 43 -2.14 -8.54 -1.28
C ASN A 43 -1.00 -7.55 -1.36
N ARG A 44 -0.59 -7.22 -2.58
CA ARG A 44 0.51 -6.29 -2.76
C ARG A 44 0.13 -4.91 -2.24
N LEU A 45 -1.09 -4.45 -2.55
CA LEU A 45 -1.53 -3.16 -2.07
C LEU A 45 -1.58 -3.12 -0.55
N GLU A 46 -2.11 -4.17 0.05
CA GLU A 46 -2.19 -4.24 1.50
C GLU A 46 -0.80 -4.22 2.11
N ASN A 47 0.14 -4.93 1.49
CA ASN A 47 1.51 -4.94 1.98
C ASN A 47 2.13 -3.57 1.91
N GLN A 48 1.88 -2.85 0.82
CA GLN A 48 2.43 -1.51 0.69
C GLN A 48 1.83 -0.57 1.73
N ILE A 49 0.54 -0.69 1.96
CA ILE A 49 -0.11 0.13 2.97
C ILE A 49 0.51 -0.15 4.34
N SER A 50 0.66 -1.42 4.68
CA SER A 50 1.27 -1.80 5.94
C SER A 50 2.68 -1.26 6.04
N PHE A 51 3.44 -1.38 4.96
CA PHE A 51 4.81 -0.91 4.96
C PHE A 51 4.88 0.58 5.27
N ILE A 52 4.03 1.36 4.60
CA ILE A 52 4.04 2.80 4.80
C ILE A 52 3.62 3.14 6.23
N MET A 53 2.59 2.48 6.72
CA MET A 53 2.11 2.76 8.07
C MET A 53 3.17 2.43 9.11
N ASN A 54 3.87 1.32 8.92
CA ASN A 54 4.93 0.96 9.85
C ASN A 54 6.11 1.91 9.72
N LYS A 55 6.47 2.22 8.50
CA LYS A 55 7.64 3.06 8.28
C LYS A 55 7.43 4.45 8.83
N CYS A 56 6.24 4.98 8.68
CA CYS A 56 5.94 6.34 9.10
C CYS A 56 5.19 6.40 10.41
N ASP A 57 5.04 5.27 11.07
CA ASP A 57 4.44 5.21 12.40
C ASP A 57 3.05 5.85 12.41
N ILE A 58 2.26 5.50 11.41
CA ILE A 58 0.91 6.01 11.31
C ILE A 58 -0.04 5.00 11.97
N ASN A 59 -0.82 5.48 12.90
CA ASN A 59 -1.77 4.64 13.62
C ASN A 59 -3.19 5.01 13.25
N HIS A 60 -3.96 4.01 12.95
CA HIS A 60 -5.38 4.20 12.69
C HIS A 60 -6.17 3.16 13.38
#